data_badba93f510579834457e07fd38f37c5
#
_entry.id   badba93f510579834457e07fd38f37c5
#
_cell.length_a   1.000
_cell.length_b   1.000
_cell.length_c   1.000
_cell.angle_alpha   90.00
_cell.angle_beta   90.00
_cell.angle_gamma   90.00
#
_symmetry.space_group_name_H-M   'P 1'
#
loop_
_entity.id
_entity.type
_entity.pdbx_description
1 polymer ?
#
loop_
_entity_poly.entity_id
_entity_poly.type
_entity_poly.pdbx_seq_one_letter_code
_entity_poly.pdbx_strand_id
1 'polypeptide(L)'
;SGLARTRNQYGEVIEKYNVGSKHFKKNNKPHAWELRFKCEKYSVHRIIWVMTYGSIDPSLVIDHLDGDPFNNKIENLSLKTISANMRNQRKYVSNTTGITGVRLAHNGSGNWYYEASWYDVGNKKCQKRFSISKLGEEVAKSLAIDCRKEQIARRISEGAEYTERHGTELLILNKQENK
;
A
#
# COMPACT_ATOMS: atom_id res chain seq x y z
N SER A 1 7.73 -5.79 -28.74
CA SER A 1 8.47 -6.87 -28.06
C SER A 1 9.95 -6.60 -28.19
N GLY A 2 10.55 -6.00 -27.16
CA GLY A 2 11.98 -5.74 -27.08
C GLY A 2 12.72 -7.02 -26.68
N LEU A 3 13.10 -7.83 -27.64
CA LEU A 3 13.99 -8.96 -27.45
C LEU A 3 15.41 -8.44 -27.21
N ALA A 4 15.90 -8.57 -25.98
CA ALA A 4 17.31 -8.38 -25.71
C ALA A 4 18.05 -9.67 -26.18
N ARG A 5 18.74 -9.59 -27.31
CA ARG A 5 19.58 -10.66 -27.81
C ARG A 5 20.93 -10.62 -27.09
N THR A 6 21.20 -11.60 -26.24
CA THR A 6 22.53 -11.82 -25.67
C THR A 6 23.13 -13.08 -26.28
N ARG A 7 24.45 -13.08 -26.45
CA ARG A 7 25.17 -14.30 -26.83
C ARG A 7 25.70 -14.98 -25.57
N ASN A 8 25.57 -16.31 -25.50
CA ASN A 8 26.24 -17.10 -24.47
C ASN A 8 27.75 -17.22 -24.78
N GLN A 9 28.49 -17.83 -23.88
CA GLN A 9 29.93 -18.06 -24.05
C GLN A 9 30.31 -18.92 -25.31
N TYR A 10 29.32 -19.58 -25.91
CA TYR A 10 29.49 -20.39 -27.12
C TYR A 10 29.05 -19.64 -28.40
N GLY A 11 28.70 -18.34 -28.29
CA GLY A 11 28.30 -17.54 -29.44
C GLY A 11 26.83 -17.72 -29.87
N GLU A 12 26.06 -18.56 -29.21
CA GLU A 12 24.65 -18.76 -29.50
C GLU A 12 23.80 -17.56 -29.02
N VAL A 13 22.85 -17.17 -29.85
CA VAL A 13 21.91 -16.10 -29.51
C VAL A 13 20.87 -16.63 -28.52
N ILE A 14 20.94 -16.16 -27.28
CA ILE A 14 19.91 -16.44 -26.29
C ILE A 14 18.89 -15.30 -26.30
N GLU A 15 17.66 -15.60 -26.66
CA GLU A 15 16.54 -14.67 -26.54
C GLU A 15 16.10 -14.62 -25.08
N LYS A 16 16.51 -13.58 -24.35
CA LYS A 16 16.01 -13.32 -23.00
C LYS A 16 14.86 -12.33 -23.07
N TYR A 17 13.67 -12.79 -22.72
CA TYR A 17 12.44 -11.97 -22.64
C TYR A 17 12.41 -10.99 -21.44
N ASN A 18 13.50 -10.86 -20.71
CA ASN A 18 13.58 -9.96 -19.55
C ASN A 18 14.10 -8.59 -19.97
N VAL A 19 13.18 -7.71 -20.35
CA VAL A 19 13.48 -6.30 -20.60
C VAL A 19 13.47 -5.55 -19.27
N GLY A 20 14.64 -4.99 -18.89
CA GLY A 20 14.79 -4.24 -17.66
C GLY A 20 15.41 -5.03 -16.50
N SER A 21 15.48 -4.38 -15.36
CA SER A 21 16.04 -4.94 -14.12
C SER A 21 15.15 -4.69 -12.93
N LYS A 22 15.14 -5.65 -12.00
CA LYS A 22 14.43 -5.52 -10.71
C LYS A 22 15.26 -4.63 -9.79
N HIS A 23 14.63 -3.61 -9.23
CA HIS A 23 15.23 -2.72 -8.25
C HIS A 23 14.71 -2.99 -6.85
N PHE A 24 15.59 -2.86 -5.87
CA PHE A 24 15.31 -3.06 -4.47
C PHE A 24 15.65 -1.80 -3.68
N LYS A 25 14.91 -1.51 -2.63
CA LYS A 25 15.27 -0.46 -1.66
C LYS A 25 16.50 -0.88 -0.85
N LYS A 26 17.15 0.06 -0.14
CA LYS A 26 18.34 -0.20 0.70
C LYS A 26 18.17 -1.35 1.72
N ASN A 27 16.93 -1.63 2.15
CA ASN A 27 16.59 -2.74 3.05
C ASN A 27 16.22 -4.04 2.30
N ASN A 28 16.64 -4.19 1.07
CA ASN A 28 16.38 -5.33 0.18
C ASN A 28 14.89 -5.62 -0.09
N LYS A 29 13.99 -4.65 0.14
CA LYS A 29 12.58 -4.79 -0.21
C LYS A 29 12.37 -4.55 -1.71
N PRO A 30 11.49 -5.34 -2.37
CA PRO A 30 11.08 -5.09 -3.75
C PRO A 30 10.63 -3.63 -3.92
N HIS A 31 11.08 -2.99 -4.98
CA HIS A 31 10.74 -1.60 -5.25
C HIS A 31 10.06 -1.41 -6.59
N ALA A 32 10.75 -1.77 -7.67
CA ALA A 32 10.25 -1.60 -9.02
C ALA A 32 11.01 -2.48 -10.01
N TRP A 33 10.38 -2.75 -11.14
CA TRP A 33 11.06 -3.22 -12.34
C TRP A 33 11.22 -2.04 -13.28
N GLU A 34 12.47 -1.67 -13.57
CA GLU A 34 12.82 -0.50 -14.37
C GLU A 34 13.55 -0.91 -15.65
N LEU A 35 13.28 -0.17 -16.72
CA LEU A 35 14.01 -0.21 -17.98
C LEU A 35 14.80 1.10 -18.12
N ARG A 36 16.04 1.00 -18.59
CA ARG A 36 16.81 2.17 -19.06
C ARG A 36 16.80 2.25 -20.57
N PHE A 37 16.41 3.43 -21.07
CA PHE A 37 16.47 3.74 -22.48
C PHE A 37 16.95 5.18 -22.66
N LYS A 38 17.98 5.39 -23.51
CA LYS A 38 18.61 6.73 -23.76
C LYS A 38 18.95 7.48 -22.45
N CYS A 39 19.58 6.77 -21.50
CA CYS A 39 19.95 7.30 -20.17
C CYS A 39 18.80 7.65 -19.23
N GLU A 40 17.55 7.52 -19.64
CA GLU A 40 16.36 7.72 -18.81
C GLU A 40 15.82 6.40 -18.24
N LYS A 41 15.17 6.50 -17.08
CA LYS A 41 14.58 5.37 -16.39
C LYS A 41 13.06 5.36 -16.58
N TYR A 42 12.54 4.21 -16.93
CA TYR A 42 11.12 3.98 -17.15
C TYR A 42 10.66 2.80 -16.31
N SER A 43 9.57 2.98 -15.55
CA SER A 43 8.95 1.89 -14.80
C SER A 43 8.22 0.94 -15.75
N VAL A 44 8.49 -0.36 -15.66
CA VAL A 44 7.95 -1.38 -16.59
C VAL A 44 6.43 -1.42 -16.53
N HIS A 45 5.80 -1.34 -15.36
CA HIS A 45 4.34 -1.31 -15.22
C HIS A 45 3.70 -0.13 -15.98
N ARG A 46 4.36 1.06 -16.02
CA ARG A 46 3.86 2.21 -16.77
C ARG A 46 3.96 1.99 -18.28
N ILE A 47 5.04 1.36 -18.73
CA ILE A 47 5.21 1.02 -20.15
C ILE A 47 4.11 0.04 -20.57
N ILE A 48 3.90 -1.04 -19.80
CA ILE A 48 2.87 -2.05 -20.09
C ILE A 48 1.49 -1.39 -20.13
N TRP A 49 1.16 -0.54 -19.16
CA TRP A 49 -0.11 0.18 -19.15
C TRP A 49 -0.32 1.03 -20.40
N VAL A 50 0.67 1.84 -20.75
CA VAL A 50 0.58 2.72 -21.95
C VAL A 50 0.49 1.90 -23.24
N MET A 51 1.21 0.78 -23.34
CA MET A 51 1.11 -0.12 -24.50
C MET A 51 -0.27 -0.76 -24.64
N THR A 52 -0.99 -0.96 -23.51
CA THR A 52 -2.32 -1.61 -23.51
C THR A 52 -3.44 -0.59 -23.67
N TYR A 53 -3.38 0.54 -22.97
CA TYR A 53 -4.49 1.50 -22.86
C TYR A 53 -4.18 2.88 -23.45
N GLY A 54 -2.99 3.10 -24.00
CA GLY A 54 -2.58 4.33 -24.69
C GLY A 54 -2.00 5.41 -23.77
N SER A 55 -2.64 5.73 -22.67
CA SER A 55 -2.20 6.83 -21.79
C SER A 55 -2.43 6.56 -20.31
N ILE A 56 -1.82 7.38 -19.48
CA ILE A 56 -2.03 7.41 -18.02
C ILE A 56 -2.40 8.84 -17.66
N ASP A 57 -3.55 9.01 -17.00
CA ASP A 57 -3.93 10.29 -16.41
C ASP A 57 -2.85 10.71 -15.39
N PRO A 58 -2.27 11.92 -15.50
CA PRO A 58 -1.23 12.40 -14.59
C PRO A 58 -1.63 12.45 -13.12
N SER A 59 -2.93 12.56 -12.83
CA SER A 59 -3.48 12.56 -11.45
C SER A 59 -3.56 11.17 -10.83
N LEU A 60 -3.38 10.12 -11.63
CA LEU A 60 -3.50 8.73 -11.20
C LEU A 60 -2.14 8.04 -11.12
N VAL A 61 -2.07 7.03 -10.29
CA VAL A 61 -0.93 6.13 -10.12
C VAL A 61 -1.34 4.70 -10.42
N ILE A 62 -0.40 3.91 -10.95
CA ILE A 62 -0.62 2.49 -11.14
C ILE A 62 -0.30 1.78 -9.82
N ASP A 63 -1.25 0.98 -9.34
CA ASP A 63 -1.12 0.11 -8.19
C ASP A 63 -1.08 -1.36 -8.62
N HIS A 64 -0.31 -2.18 -7.90
CA HIS A 64 -0.29 -3.63 -8.06
C HIS A 64 -1.30 -4.25 -7.11
N LEU A 65 -2.32 -4.92 -7.64
CA LEU A 65 -3.43 -5.48 -6.85
C LEU A 65 -2.96 -6.47 -5.78
N ASP A 66 -1.97 -7.32 -6.12
CA ASP A 66 -1.34 -8.26 -5.20
C ASP A 66 -0.26 -7.63 -4.31
N GLY A 67 0.18 -6.41 -4.66
CA GLY A 67 1.25 -5.65 -4.01
C GLY A 67 2.66 -6.18 -4.23
N ASP A 68 2.88 -7.03 -5.21
CA ASP A 68 4.20 -7.35 -5.71
C ASP A 68 4.58 -6.39 -6.85
N PRO A 69 5.55 -5.46 -6.63
CA PRO A 69 5.94 -4.49 -7.65
C PRO A 69 6.67 -5.14 -8.84
N PHE A 70 6.90 -6.42 -8.80
CA PHE A 70 7.50 -7.19 -9.89
C PHE A 70 6.48 -7.95 -10.73
N ASN A 71 5.25 -8.13 -10.25
CA ASN A 71 4.17 -8.75 -11.01
C ASN A 71 3.46 -7.72 -11.90
N ASN A 72 4.03 -7.44 -13.04
CA ASN A 72 3.54 -6.45 -14.00
C ASN A 72 2.53 -7.02 -15.02
N LYS A 73 1.88 -8.13 -14.73
CA LYS A 73 0.77 -8.61 -15.55
C LYS A 73 -0.32 -7.55 -15.59
N ILE A 74 -0.90 -7.32 -16.77
CA ILE A 74 -1.90 -6.24 -16.95
C ILE A 74 -3.12 -6.43 -16.05
N GLU A 75 -3.54 -7.67 -15.80
CA GLU A 75 -4.65 -8.03 -14.92
C GLU A 75 -4.37 -7.68 -13.44
N ASN A 76 -3.08 -7.53 -13.08
CA ASN A 76 -2.63 -7.17 -11.74
C ASN A 76 -2.42 -5.66 -11.57
N LEU A 77 -2.56 -4.88 -12.63
CA LEU A 77 -2.37 -3.43 -12.60
C LEU A 77 -3.71 -2.71 -12.55
N SER A 78 -3.80 -1.63 -11.77
CA SER A 78 -4.97 -0.77 -11.74
C SER A 78 -4.60 0.69 -11.55
N LEU A 79 -5.34 1.61 -12.19
CA LEU A 79 -5.22 3.04 -11.93
C LEU A 79 -5.97 3.41 -10.66
N LYS A 80 -5.30 4.16 -9.79
CA LYS A 80 -5.88 4.67 -8.53
C LYS A 80 -5.43 6.09 -8.28
N THR A 81 -6.23 6.83 -7.51
CA THR A 81 -5.75 8.09 -6.94
C THR A 81 -4.64 7.82 -5.94
N ILE A 82 -3.76 8.78 -5.72
CA ILE A 82 -2.69 8.69 -4.70
C ILE A 82 -3.28 8.34 -3.34
N SER A 83 -4.41 8.96 -2.98
CA SER A 83 -5.10 8.69 -1.70
C SER A 83 -5.59 7.25 -1.58
N ALA A 84 -6.19 6.69 -2.65
CA ALA A 84 -6.63 5.30 -2.67
C ALA A 84 -5.45 4.33 -2.58
N ASN A 85 -4.35 4.60 -3.31
CA ASN A 85 -3.15 3.80 -3.26
C ASN A 85 -2.49 3.83 -1.87
N MET A 86 -2.46 4.99 -1.20
CA MET A 86 -1.96 5.08 0.18
C MET A 86 -2.82 4.30 1.17
N ARG A 87 -4.14 4.28 1.00
CA ARG A 87 -5.05 3.46 1.82
C ARG A 87 -4.85 1.96 1.60
N ASN A 88 -4.31 1.57 0.46
CA ASN A 88 -4.06 0.17 0.07
C ASN A 88 -2.74 -0.40 0.59
N GLN A 89 -1.94 0.38 1.32
CA GLN A 89 -0.66 -0.08 1.85
C GLN A 89 -0.85 -1.13 2.95
N ARG A 90 0.04 -2.14 2.94
CA ARG A 90 0.10 -3.13 4.02
C ARG A 90 0.44 -2.49 5.36
N LYS A 91 -0.07 -3.09 6.43
CA LYS A 91 0.34 -2.77 7.80
C LYS A 91 1.86 -2.77 7.93
N TYR A 92 2.42 -1.75 8.56
CA TYR A 92 3.86 -1.69 8.84
C TYR A 92 4.27 -2.81 9.80
N VAL A 93 5.43 -3.42 9.57
CA VAL A 93 5.99 -4.49 10.43
C VAL A 93 6.18 -4.00 11.87
N SER A 94 6.49 -2.70 12.06
CA SER A 94 6.62 -2.06 13.37
C SER A 94 5.29 -1.82 14.10
N ASN A 95 4.15 -2.16 13.50
CA ASN A 95 2.86 -1.99 14.17
C ASN A 95 2.62 -3.15 15.15
N THR A 96 2.77 -2.87 16.43
CA THR A 96 2.58 -3.83 17.53
C THR A 96 1.13 -4.01 17.95
N THR A 97 0.21 -3.13 17.52
CA THR A 97 -1.21 -3.19 17.91
C THR A 97 -2.04 -4.15 17.06
N GLY A 98 -1.51 -4.61 15.93
CA GLY A 98 -2.24 -5.47 15.00
C GLY A 98 -3.11 -4.68 13.99
N ILE A 99 -3.52 -3.46 14.31
CA ILE A 99 -4.47 -2.67 13.53
C ILE A 99 -3.79 -1.47 12.87
N THR A 100 -3.94 -1.32 11.56
CA THR A 100 -3.42 -0.15 10.82
C THR A 100 -4.12 1.13 11.29
N GLY A 101 -3.32 2.15 11.63
CA GLY A 101 -3.81 3.42 12.15
C GLY A 101 -4.00 3.47 13.67
N VAL A 102 -3.71 2.37 14.37
CA VAL A 102 -3.61 2.35 15.84
C VAL A 102 -2.16 2.14 16.25
N ARG A 103 -1.66 2.95 17.17
CA ARG A 103 -0.29 2.84 17.69
C ARG A 103 -0.23 3.12 19.17
N LEU A 104 0.73 2.47 19.85
CA LEU A 104 1.16 2.85 21.19
C LEU A 104 2.18 4.00 21.04
N ALA A 105 2.03 5.04 21.83
CA ALA A 105 2.92 6.19 21.83
C ALA A 105 3.01 6.81 23.23
N HIS A 106 3.99 7.67 23.45
CA HIS A 106 4.12 8.47 24.67
C HIS A 106 4.26 9.95 24.32
N ASN A 107 3.86 10.83 25.23
CA ASN A 107 4.17 12.24 25.13
C ASN A 107 5.58 12.50 25.69
N GLY A 108 6.08 13.72 25.49
CA GLY A 108 7.41 14.11 25.99
C GLY A 108 7.56 14.03 27.52
N SER A 109 6.46 13.94 28.27
CA SER A 109 6.43 13.77 29.73
C SER A 109 6.33 12.31 30.19
N GLY A 110 6.49 11.34 29.28
CA GLY A 110 6.49 9.92 29.62
C GLY A 110 5.12 9.27 29.79
N ASN A 111 4.02 9.99 29.61
CA ASN A 111 2.68 9.41 29.70
C ASN A 111 2.34 8.63 28.43
N TRP A 112 2.05 7.33 28.59
CA TRP A 112 1.71 6.42 27.51
C TRP A 112 0.22 6.51 27.14
N TYR A 113 -0.07 6.36 25.85
CA TYR A 113 -1.42 6.33 25.30
C TYR A 113 -1.49 5.49 24.01
N TYR A 114 -2.66 4.97 23.75
CA TYR A 114 -2.99 4.45 22.42
C TYR A 114 -3.59 5.56 21.57
N GLU A 115 -3.16 5.67 20.33
CA GLU A 115 -3.63 6.69 19.38
C GLU A 115 -4.27 5.99 18.18
N ALA A 116 -5.54 6.33 17.92
CA ALA A 116 -6.20 6.03 16.65
C ALA A 116 -6.06 7.22 15.70
N SER A 117 -5.66 6.97 14.45
CA SER A 117 -5.47 8.00 13.43
C SER A 117 -6.17 7.61 12.12
N TRP A 118 -6.78 8.60 11.47
CA TRP A 118 -7.46 8.44 10.17
C TRP A 118 -7.37 9.71 9.35
N TYR A 119 -7.88 9.66 8.12
CA TYR A 119 -8.04 10.85 7.27
C TYR A 119 -9.52 11.09 7.03
N ASP A 120 -9.99 12.34 7.16
CA ASP A 120 -11.34 12.74 6.85
C ASP A 120 -11.61 12.85 5.34
N VAL A 121 -12.78 13.31 4.95
CA VAL A 121 -13.20 13.51 3.54
C VAL A 121 -12.28 14.48 2.83
N GLY A 122 -11.81 15.51 3.52
CA GLY A 122 -10.89 16.51 3.01
C GLY A 122 -9.41 16.08 2.98
N ASN A 123 -9.11 14.78 3.23
CA ASN A 123 -7.76 14.27 3.42
C ASN A 123 -6.95 14.91 4.55
N LYS A 124 -7.62 15.52 5.52
CA LYS A 124 -7.00 16.03 6.74
C LYS A 124 -6.80 14.89 7.72
N LYS A 125 -5.59 14.79 8.28
CA LYS A 125 -5.28 13.80 9.30
C LYS A 125 -6.00 14.12 10.61
N CYS A 126 -6.79 13.18 11.10
CA CYS A 126 -7.45 13.21 12.39
C CYS A 126 -6.84 12.17 13.32
N GLN A 127 -6.90 12.41 14.62
CA GLN A 127 -6.39 11.48 15.64
C GLN A 127 -7.15 11.60 16.94
N LYS A 128 -7.27 10.48 17.67
CA LYS A 128 -7.83 10.45 19.03
C LYS A 128 -6.92 9.61 19.92
N ARG A 129 -6.67 10.08 21.14
CA ARG A 129 -5.74 9.48 22.10
C ARG A 129 -6.49 8.96 23.32
N PHE A 130 -6.08 7.79 23.79
CA PHE A 130 -6.65 7.11 24.94
C PHE A 130 -5.51 6.85 25.94
N SER A 131 -5.55 7.56 27.08
CA SER A 131 -4.50 7.54 28.09
C SER A 131 -4.50 6.23 28.86
N ILE A 132 -3.34 5.56 28.93
CA ILE A 132 -3.16 4.34 29.70
C ILE A 132 -3.26 4.61 31.19
N SER A 133 -2.73 5.72 31.68
CA SER A 133 -2.77 6.06 33.10
C SER A 133 -4.19 6.31 33.64
N LYS A 134 -5.12 6.72 32.75
CA LYS A 134 -6.53 6.99 33.13
C LYS A 134 -7.44 5.78 32.96
N LEU A 135 -7.16 4.95 31.98
CA LEU A 135 -8.10 3.90 31.52
C LEU A 135 -7.58 2.47 31.77
N GLY A 136 -6.29 2.31 32.05
CA GLY A 136 -5.63 1.03 31.97
C GLY A 136 -5.27 0.66 30.53
N GLU A 137 -4.30 -0.22 30.36
CA GLU A 137 -3.72 -0.56 29.05
C GLU A 137 -4.74 -1.20 28.12
N GLU A 138 -5.42 -2.25 28.60
CA GLU A 138 -6.36 -3.03 27.78
C GLU A 138 -7.55 -2.20 27.31
N VAL A 139 -8.11 -1.38 28.20
CA VAL A 139 -9.25 -0.51 27.88
C VAL A 139 -8.82 0.58 26.90
N ALA A 140 -7.67 1.21 27.12
CA ALA A 140 -7.16 2.24 26.23
C ALA A 140 -6.89 1.68 24.82
N LYS A 141 -6.37 0.46 24.72
CA LYS A 141 -6.11 -0.24 23.46
C LYS A 141 -7.42 -0.59 22.75
N SER A 142 -8.39 -1.19 23.44
CA SER A 142 -9.70 -1.52 22.88
C SER A 142 -10.40 -0.30 22.33
N LEU A 143 -10.50 0.77 23.12
CA LEU A 143 -11.14 2.03 22.69
C LEU A 143 -10.45 2.66 21.48
N ALA A 144 -9.13 2.56 21.36
CA ALA A 144 -8.43 3.05 20.19
C ALA A 144 -8.74 2.23 18.95
N ILE A 145 -8.84 0.91 19.10
CA ILE A 145 -9.21 -0.02 18.02
C ILE A 145 -10.65 0.25 17.56
N ASP A 146 -11.60 0.35 18.50
CA ASP A 146 -13.01 0.57 18.20
C ASP A 146 -13.21 1.94 17.53
N CYS A 147 -12.57 2.98 18.04
CA CYS A 147 -12.56 4.29 17.39
C CYS A 147 -12.04 4.21 15.95
N ARG A 148 -10.99 3.46 15.70
CA ARG A 148 -10.46 3.27 14.34
C ARG A 148 -11.44 2.52 13.44
N LYS A 149 -12.10 1.46 13.94
CA LYS A 149 -13.13 0.70 13.22
C LYS A 149 -14.30 1.60 12.81
N GLU A 150 -14.84 2.36 13.74
CA GLU A 150 -15.93 3.29 13.47
C GLU A 150 -15.57 4.31 12.37
N GLN A 151 -14.37 4.88 12.43
CA GLN A 151 -13.94 5.85 11.44
C GLN A 151 -13.74 5.22 10.05
N ILE A 152 -13.25 3.98 9.95
CA ILE A 152 -13.15 3.27 8.68
C ILE A 152 -14.54 2.95 8.14
N ALA A 153 -15.45 2.42 8.96
CA ALA A 153 -16.82 2.12 8.55
C ALA A 153 -17.54 3.38 8.01
N ARG A 154 -17.41 4.49 8.70
CA ARG A 154 -17.91 5.80 8.24
C ARG A 154 -17.30 6.19 6.90
N ARG A 155 -15.99 6.06 6.71
CA ARG A 155 -15.33 6.41 5.44
C ARG A 155 -15.77 5.51 4.29
N ILE A 156 -16.03 4.23 4.54
CA ILE A 156 -16.59 3.31 3.55
C ILE A 156 -18.01 3.73 3.15
N SER A 157 -18.86 4.10 4.11
CA SER A 157 -20.22 4.62 3.80
C SER A 157 -20.19 5.93 3.02
N GLU A 158 -19.12 6.71 3.12
CA GLU A 158 -18.86 7.94 2.37
C GLU A 158 -18.17 7.65 0.99
N GLY A 159 -18.06 6.39 0.58
CA GLY A 159 -17.51 5.97 -0.71
C GLY A 159 -15.98 5.82 -0.76
N ALA A 160 -15.29 5.78 0.39
CA ALA A 160 -13.87 5.51 0.40
C ALA A 160 -13.59 4.01 0.19
N GLU A 161 -12.73 3.70 -0.76
CA GLU A 161 -12.26 2.34 -0.98
C GLU A 161 -11.15 1.97 0.01
N TYR A 162 -11.36 0.89 0.74
CA TYR A 162 -10.35 0.18 1.54
C TYR A 162 -10.26 -1.25 1.05
N THR A 163 -9.05 -1.74 0.87
CA THR A 163 -8.83 -3.14 0.47
C THR A 163 -8.46 -3.98 1.70
N GLU A 164 -8.58 -5.30 1.57
CA GLU A 164 -8.21 -6.27 2.61
C GLU A 164 -6.76 -6.13 3.07
N ARG A 165 -5.87 -5.58 2.24
CA ARG A 165 -4.46 -5.32 2.56
C ARG A 165 -4.24 -4.25 3.64
N HIS A 166 -5.19 -3.32 3.80
CA HIS A 166 -5.06 -2.22 4.76
C HIS A 166 -5.28 -2.63 6.22
N GLY A 167 -5.78 -3.81 6.46
CA GLY A 167 -6.06 -4.36 7.78
C GLY A 167 -7.24 -5.31 7.68
N THR A 168 -6.93 -6.53 7.36
CA THR A 168 -7.85 -7.62 6.98
C THR A 168 -8.96 -7.88 8.00
N GLU A 169 -8.69 -7.67 9.28
CA GLU A 169 -9.64 -7.98 10.36
C GLU A 169 -10.84 -7.03 10.40
N LEU A 170 -10.70 -5.81 9.87
CA LEU A 170 -11.79 -4.81 9.90
C LEU A 170 -12.82 -5.00 8.79
N LEU A 171 -12.44 -5.65 7.68
CA LEU A 171 -13.32 -5.86 6.52
C LEU A 171 -14.04 -7.21 6.56
N ILE A 172 -13.52 -8.18 7.33
CA ILE A 172 -14.14 -9.50 7.48
C ILE A 172 -15.44 -9.39 8.28
N LEU A 173 -15.52 -8.51 9.27
CA LEU A 173 -16.73 -8.31 10.08
C LEU A 173 -17.92 -7.80 9.27
N ASN A 174 -17.69 -6.93 8.28
CA ASN A 174 -18.76 -6.40 7.42
C ASN A 174 -19.30 -7.43 6.41
N LYS A 175 -18.58 -8.51 6.13
CA LYS A 175 -19.07 -9.60 5.25
C LYS A 175 -19.95 -10.61 5.98
N GLN A 176 -19.87 -10.67 7.30
CA GLN A 176 -20.69 -11.59 8.12
C GLN A 176 -22.05 -11.02 8.52
N GLU A 177 -22.20 -9.69 8.54
CA GLU A 177 -23.46 -9.01 8.86
C GLU A 177 -24.40 -8.86 7.65
N ASN A 178 -23.92 -9.17 6.43
CA ASN A 178 -24.69 -9.07 5.17
C ASN A 178 -24.98 -10.45 4.55
N LYS A 179 -25.11 -11.52 5.35
CA LYS A 179 -25.60 -12.83 4.92
C LYS A 179 -26.90 -13.19 5.60
#